data_92f4375589c39d2d72ee79cefca60cec
#
_entry.id   92f4375589c39d2d72ee79cefca60cec
#
_cell.length_a   1.000
_cell.length_b   1.000
_cell.length_c   1.000
_cell.angle_alpha   90.00
_cell.angle_beta   90.00
_cell.angle_gamma   90.00
#
_symmetry.space_group_name_H-M   'P 1'
#
loop_
_entity.id
_entity.type
_entity.pdbx_description
1 polymer ?
#
loop_
_entity_poly.entity_id
_entity_poly.type
_entity_poly.pdbx_seq_one_letter_code
_entity_poly.pdbx_strand_id
1 'polypeptide(L)' 'SEHPIVVIKIDNIDEYTKKIEESGGKLVTEKRSIGDMGFYARFQETEGNVMGIWEHAKK' A
#
# COMPACT_ATOMS: atom_id res chain seq x y z
N SER A 1 3.66 3.80 22.59
CA SER A 1 2.36 3.32 22.16
C SER A 1 2.39 2.96 20.70
N GLU A 2 1.51 2.11 20.31
CA GLU A 2 1.50 1.57 18.97
C GLU A 2 0.36 2.12 18.16
N HIS A 3 0.67 2.40 16.92
CA HIS A 3 -0.35 2.82 15.99
C HIS A 3 -0.67 1.65 15.08
N PRO A 4 -1.89 1.15 15.12
CA PRO A 4 -2.25 0.08 14.20
C PRO A 4 -2.11 0.56 12.77
N ILE A 5 -1.59 -0.29 11.93
CA ILE A 5 -1.48 0.02 10.52
C ILE A 5 -2.83 -0.22 9.87
N VAL A 6 -3.34 0.80 9.20
CA VAL A 6 -4.57 0.68 8.45
C VAL A 6 -4.25 -0.01 7.13
N VAL A 7 -4.98 -1.07 6.83
CA VAL A 7 -4.80 -1.78 5.57
C VAL A 7 -6.02 -1.54 4.70
N ILE A 8 -5.80 -1.07 3.49
CA ILE A 8 -6.87 -0.73 2.56
C ILE A 8 -6.80 -1.67 1.37
N LYS A 9 -7.94 -2.25 1.02
CA LYS A 9 -8.04 -3.07 -0.16
C LYS A 9 -8.26 -2.18 -1.38
N ILE A 10 -7.45 -2.36 -2.41
CA ILE A 10 -7.53 -1.55 -3.62
C ILE A 10 -7.50 -2.45 -4.84
N ASP A 11 -7.83 -1.88 -5.99
CA ASP A 11 -7.89 -2.65 -7.23
C ASP A 11 -6.54 -2.79 -7.90
N ASN A 12 -5.67 -1.79 -7.77
CA ASN A 12 -4.39 -1.81 -8.47
C ASN A 12 -3.36 -1.05 -7.67
N ILE A 13 -2.38 -1.79 -7.15
CA ILE A 13 -1.33 -1.20 -6.31
C ILE A 13 -0.47 -0.22 -7.10
N ASP A 14 -0.16 -0.57 -8.35
CA ASP A 14 0.71 0.29 -9.14
C ASP A 14 0.10 1.66 -9.35
N GLU A 15 -1.18 1.71 -9.68
CA GLU A 15 -1.87 2.98 -9.85
C GLU A 15 -1.96 3.75 -8.55
N TYR A 16 -2.25 3.04 -7.48
CA TYR A 16 -2.39 3.69 -6.18
C TYR A 16 -1.06 4.27 -5.70
N THR A 17 0.02 3.51 -5.91
CA THR A 17 1.35 3.98 -5.56
C THR A 17 1.69 5.25 -6.31
N LYS A 18 1.34 5.31 -7.58
CA LYS A 18 1.60 6.49 -8.38
C LYS A 18 0.88 7.70 -7.82
N LYS A 19 -0.38 7.52 -7.41
CA LYS A 19 -1.14 8.61 -6.83
C LYS A 19 -0.53 9.08 -5.52
N ILE A 20 -0.06 8.13 -4.71
CA ILE A 20 0.56 8.47 -3.45
C ILE A 20 1.81 9.30 -3.68
N GLU A 21 2.63 8.89 -4.62
CA GLU A 21 3.87 9.61 -4.90
C GLU A 21 3.59 11.00 -5.44
N GLU A 22 2.55 11.14 -6.25
CA GLU A 22 2.17 12.44 -6.75
C GLU A 22 1.69 13.36 -5.65
N SER A 23 1.16 12.78 -4.58
CA SER A 23 0.69 13.55 -3.43
C SER A 23 1.80 13.86 -2.44
N GLY A 24 3.01 13.36 -2.68
CA GLY A 24 4.12 13.61 -1.77
C GLY A 24 4.41 12.48 -0.81
N GLY A 25 3.68 11.39 -0.88
CA GLY A 25 3.94 10.23 -0.04
C GLY A 25 5.09 9.40 -0.57
N LYS A 26 5.48 8.41 0.21
CA LYS A 26 6.59 7.54 -0.14
C LYS A 26 6.22 6.09 0.04
N LEU A 27 6.74 5.24 -0.84
CA LEU A 27 6.59 3.81 -0.69
C LEU A 27 7.58 3.32 0.35
N VAL A 28 7.09 2.69 1.41
CA VAL A 28 7.93 2.17 2.48
C VAL A 28 8.39 0.77 2.15
N THR A 29 7.46 -0.06 1.69
CA THR A 29 7.75 -1.43 1.33
C THR A 29 7.26 -1.65 -0.09
N GLU A 30 8.13 -2.21 -0.93
CA GLU A 30 7.75 -2.46 -2.30
C GLU A 30 6.63 -3.49 -2.38
N LYS A 31 5.95 -3.47 -3.52
CA LYS A 31 4.89 -4.41 -3.78
C LYS A 31 5.41 -5.85 -3.67
N ARG A 32 4.74 -6.65 -2.87
CA ARG A 32 5.12 -8.03 -2.65
C ARG A 32 3.98 -8.95 -2.99
N SER A 33 4.31 -10.08 -3.58
CA SER A 33 3.33 -11.13 -3.81
C SER A 33 3.09 -11.88 -2.51
N ILE A 34 1.83 -12.07 -2.16
CA ILE A 34 1.46 -12.86 -0.98
C ILE A 34 0.73 -14.11 -1.42
N GLY A 35 1.30 -14.75 -2.41
CA GLY A 35 0.76 -16.01 -2.92
C GLY A 35 -0.57 -15.81 -3.61
N ASP A 36 -1.49 -16.70 -3.34
CA ASP A 36 -2.79 -16.65 -3.98
C ASP A 36 -3.64 -15.49 -3.52
N MET A 37 -3.24 -14.81 -2.47
CA MET A 37 -4.05 -13.73 -1.92
C MET A 37 -3.87 -12.41 -2.65
N GLY A 38 -2.81 -12.26 -3.43
CA GLY A 38 -2.60 -11.06 -4.21
C GLY A 38 -1.29 -10.38 -3.90
N PHE A 39 -1.34 -9.07 -3.75
CA PHE A 39 -0.14 -8.27 -3.54
C PHE A 39 -0.35 -7.30 -2.38
N TYR A 40 0.75 -6.94 -1.75
CA TYR A 40 0.73 -6.08 -0.58
C TYR A 40 1.86 -5.08 -0.65
N ALA A 41 1.61 -3.87 -0.19
CA ALA A 41 2.64 -2.85 -0.12
C ALA A 41 2.33 -1.92 1.04
N ARG A 42 3.35 -1.18 1.48
CA ARG A 42 3.18 -0.17 2.52
C ARG A 42 3.71 1.15 2.02
N PHE A 43 3.08 2.22 2.46
CA PHE A 43 3.56 3.54 2.11
C PHE A 43 3.35 4.49 3.27
N GLN A 44 4.07 5.60 3.22
CA GLN A 44 3.98 6.63 4.23
C GLN A 44 3.38 7.87 3.58
N GLU A 45 2.33 8.40 4.18
CA GLU A 45 1.72 9.60 3.65
C GLU A 45 2.49 10.84 4.10
N THR A 46 2.07 12.01 3.61
CA THR A 46 2.81 13.24 3.86
C THR A 46 2.89 13.62 5.33
N GLU A 47 1.95 13.15 6.13
CA GLU A 47 1.94 13.44 7.56
C GLU A 47 2.74 12.43 8.37
N GLY A 48 3.36 11.47 7.70
CA GLY A 48 4.18 10.50 8.39
C GLY A 48 3.48 9.23 8.80
N ASN A 49 2.20 9.10 8.52
CA ASN A 49 1.47 7.89 8.87
C ASN A 49 1.77 6.79 7.86
N VAL A 50 1.94 5.57 8.38
CA VAL A 50 2.20 4.41 7.52
C VAL A 50 0.92 3.63 7.34
N MET A 51 0.63 3.28 6.10
CA MET A 51 -0.57 2.52 5.74
C MET A 51 -0.19 1.34 4.87
N GLY A 52 -0.98 0.28 4.98
CA GLY A 52 -0.81 -0.87 4.10
C GLY A 52 -1.87 -0.84 3.01
N ILE A 53 -1.50 -1.30 1.83
CA ILE A 53 -2.47 -1.44 0.74
C ILE A 53 -2.38 -2.86 0.21
N TRP A 54 -3.52 -3.39 -0.18
CA TRP A 54 -3.62 -4.78 -0.58
C TRP A 54 -4.44 -4.88 -1.86
N GLU A 55 -3.86 -5.56 -2.84
CA GLU A 55 -4.52 -5.81 -4.10
C GLU A 55 -4.88 -7.28 -4.18
N HIS A 56 -6.16 -7.57 -4.32
CA HIS A 56 -6.62 -8.96 -4.41
C HIS A 56 -6.14 -9.58 -5.72
N ALA A 57 -5.70 -10.82 -5.63
CA ALA A 57 -5.25 -11.52 -6.84
C ALA A 57 -6.41 -11.67 -7.80
N LYS A 58 -6.14 -11.43 -9.07
CA LYS A 58 -7.13 -11.60 -10.11
C LYS A 58 -6.96 -12.96 -10.74
N LYS A 59 -8.04 -13.55 -11.08
CA LYS A 59 -8.01 -14.83 -11.78
C LYS A 59 -8.25 -14.65 -13.24
#